data_6c1a1af6a8462de40b45361f49818c0e
#
_entry.id   6c1a1af6a8462de40b45361f49818c0e
#
_cell.length_a   1.000
_cell.length_b   1.000
_cell.length_c   1.000
_cell.angle_alpha   90.00
_cell.angle_beta   90.00
_cell.angle_gamma   90.00
#
_symmetry.space_group_name_H-M   'P 1'
#
loop_
_entity.id
_entity.type
_entity.pdbx_description
1 polymer ?
#
loop_
_entity_poly.entity_id
_entity_poly.type
_entity_poly.pdbx_seq_one_letter_code
_entity_poly.pdbx_strand_id
1 'polypeptide(L)'
;RQDDLLKDDFQIFSHRLHWHEHPYIDFFKNKEVSNFDKVWFTIAYSFSNEHWGTFKALYDNGQEGLRQRFENNRHARSDLFQIYYPKGTKVAQWLIDAPLKCAHDMQHVLEREKPWTMMELAKTFEAYFKEEGFRSPLYPCKNFARYVAMTWPHQVDPESVLFGGTGHFDGMQQIFGGKNLNGKVKYDIVDGKFIPSNEAGELWMEQMQELVEDPRNPMTKQKILNIEDKTCFFYKHMAISHGAKRPTKRIPRDWIFPKEFQ
;
A
#
# COMPACT_ATOMS: atom_id res chain seq x y z
N ARG A 1 11.39 12.37 19.42
CA ARG A 1 11.21 11.38 18.34
C ARG A 1 9.74 11.06 18.10
N GLN A 2 8.98 10.73 19.14
CA GLN A 2 7.52 10.54 19.06
C GLN A 2 6.82 11.84 18.64
N ASP A 3 7.28 12.98 19.18
CA ASP A 3 6.79 14.30 18.80
C ASP A 3 6.99 14.62 17.32
N ASP A 4 8.14 14.20 16.77
CA ASP A 4 8.45 14.44 15.36
C ASP A 4 7.57 13.58 14.43
N LEU A 5 7.20 12.36 14.85
CA LEU A 5 6.29 11.51 14.10
C LEU A 5 4.88 12.10 13.95
N LEU A 6 4.41 12.80 14.98
CA LEU A 6 3.04 13.30 15.07
C LEU A 6 2.88 14.76 14.60
N LYS A 7 3.98 15.42 14.20
CA LYS A 7 3.94 16.77 13.61
C LYS A 7 3.33 16.77 12.21
N ASP A 8 2.60 17.84 11.92
CA ASP A 8 1.99 18.06 10.60
C ASP A 8 3.02 18.15 9.48
N ASP A 9 4.21 18.69 9.73
CA ASP A 9 5.31 18.78 8.74
C ASP A 9 5.79 17.42 8.24
N PHE A 10 5.51 16.35 8.99
CA PHE A 10 5.77 14.99 8.55
C PHE A 10 4.89 14.56 7.36
N GLN A 11 3.83 15.30 7.11
CA GLN A 11 2.90 15.07 6.00
C GLN A 11 3.55 15.29 4.63
N ILE A 12 4.60 16.09 4.52
CA ILE A 12 5.27 16.41 3.24
C ILE A 12 5.80 15.15 2.52
N PHE A 13 6.09 14.08 3.27
CA PHE A 13 6.54 12.82 2.70
C PHE A 13 5.43 11.77 2.53
N SER A 14 4.22 12.09 2.91
CA SER A 14 3.19 11.09 3.03
C SER A 14 1.84 11.58 2.56
N HIS A 15 1.74 11.83 1.29
CA HIS A 15 0.43 11.80 0.65
C HIS A 15 -0.33 10.49 0.94
N ARG A 16 0.33 9.54 1.57
CA ARG A 16 -0.24 8.30 2.09
C ARG A 16 -0.80 8.42 3.51
N LEU A 17 -0.53 9.49 4.25
CA LEU A 17 -0.97 9.64 5.65
C LEU A 17 -2.42 10.02 5.77
N HIS A 18 -2.97 10.63 4.75
CA HIS A 18 -4.38 10.97 4.65
C HIS A 18 -5.01 10.13 3.55
N TRP A 19 -5.20 8.84 3.80
CA TRP A 19 -5.81 7.92 2.83
C TRP A 19 -7.14 8.46 2.27
N HIS A 20 -7.92 9.16 3.09
CA HIS A 20 -9.17 9.79 2.70
C HIS A 20 -9.01 10.97 1.72
N GLU A 21 -7.80 11.53 1.60
CA GLU A 21 -7.45 12.61 0.65
C GLU A 21 -6.64 12.10 -0.55
N HIS A 22 -6.46 10.78 -0.65
CA HIS A 22 -5.67 10.19 -1.71
C HIS A 22 -6.36 10.37 -3.06
N PRO A 23 -5.69 10.90 -4.12
CA PRO A 23 -6.29 11.18 -5.42
C PRO A 23 -7.03 10.00 -6.04
N TYR A 24 -6.54 8.79 -5.85
CA TYR A 24 -7.19 7.56 -6.32
C TYR A 24 -8.56 7.37 -5.67
N ILE A 25 -8.64 7.59 -4.34
CA ILE A 25 -9.88 7.45 -3.57
C ILE A 25 -10.87 8.54 -3.98
N ASP A 26 -10.42 9.79 -4.02
CA ASP A 26 -11.26 10.91 -4.44
C ASP A 26 -11.77 10.76 -5.87
N PHE A 27 -10.94 10.22 -6.76
CA PHE A 27 -11.32 9.98 -8.15
C PHE A 27 -12.52 9.05 -8.29
N PHE A 28 -12.63 8.03 -7.41
CA PHE A 28 -13.71 7.04 -7.46
C PHE A 28 -14.85 7.32 -6.47
N LYS A 29 -14.72 8.25 -5.54
CA LYS A 29 -15.62 8.49 -4.39
C LYS A 29 -17.10 8.55 -4.75
N ASN A 30 -17.44 9.08 -5.93
CA ASN A 30 -18.83 9.26 -6.37
C ASN A 30 -19.10 8.56 -7.71
N LYS A 31 -18.31 7.56 -8.07
CA LYS A 31 -18.47 6.84 -9.32
C LYS A 31 -19.01 5.43 -9.05
N GLU A 32 -19.99 5.04 -9.84
CA GLU A 32 -20.35 3.65 -9.95
C GLU A 32 -19.30 2.93 -10.79
N VAL A 33 -18.72 1.89 -10.22
CA VAL A 33 -17.63 1.13 -10.83
C VAL A 33 -17.96 -0.35 -10.74
N SER A 34 -17.86 -1.06 -11.84
CA SER A 34 -18.06 -2.52 -11.85
C SER A 34 -16.99 -3.24 -11.02
N ASN A 35 -17.27 -4.42 -10.49
CA ASN A 35 -16.24 -5.20 -9.77
C ASN A 35 -15.05 -5.53 -10.68
N PHE A 36 -15.30 -5.75 -11.97
CA PHE A 36 -14.25 -5.91 -12.97
C PHE A 36 -13.31 -4.71 -13.01
N ASP A 37 -13.84 -3.50 -13.15
CA ASP A 37 -13.06 -2.26 -13.22
C ASP A 37 -12.35 -1.96 -11.89
N LYS A 38 -12.99 -2.25 -10.75
CA LYS A 38 -12.36 -2.13 -9.42
C LYS A 38 -11.12 -2.98 -9.34
N VAL A 39 -11.19 -4.25 -9.75
CA VAL A 39 -10.04 -5.15 -9.75
C VAL A 39 -9.00 -4.67 -10.76
N TRP A 40 -9.41 -4.41 -12.00
CA TRP A 40 -8.49 -4.02 -13.07
C TRP A 40 -7.67 -2.78 -12.73
N PHE A 41 -8.36 -1.69 -12.43
CA PHE A 41 -7.70 -0.40 -12.17
C PHE A 41 -6.88 -0.42 -10.88
N THR A 42 -7.41 -1.04 -9.82
CA THR A 42 -6.71 -1.05 -8.53
C THR A 42 -5.49 -1.95 -8.56
N ILE A 43 -5.54 -3.11 -9.20
CA ILE A 43 -4.39 -3.98 -9.39
C ILE A 43 -3.32 -3.28 -10.23
N ALA A 44 -3.69 -2.70 -11.37
CA ALA A 44 -2.74 -1.97 -12.21
C ALA A 44 -2.07 -0.81 -11.45
N TYR A 45 -2.84 -0.06 -10.67
CA TYR A 45 -2.33 1.01 -9.84
C TYR A 45 -1.36 0.51 -8.77
N SER A 46 -1.74 -0.53 -8.05
CA SER A 46 -0.93 -1.13 -6.98
C SER A 46 0.37 -1.74 -7.50
N PHE A 47 0.34 -2.43 -8.62
CA PHE A 47 1.53 -3.02 -9.25
C PHE A 47 2.41 -2.01 -9.98
N SER A 48 1.88 -0.85 -10.36
CA SER A 48 2.67 0.27 -10.89
C SER A 48 3.28 1.16 -9.80
N ASN A 49 3.35 0.66 -8.57
CA ASN A 49 3.83 1.42 -7.42
C ASN A 49 3.05 2.72 -7.18
N GLU A 50 1.73 2.66 -7.38
CA GLU A 50 0.81 3.78 -7.15
C GLU A 50 1.11 5.00 -8.04
N HIS A 51 1.52 4.74 -9.27
CA HIS A 51 1.88 5.79 -10.18
C HIS A 51 0.63 6.38 -10.86
N TRP A 52 0.25 7.61 -10.47
CA TRP A 52 -0.95 8.28 -10.94
C TRP A 52 -1.06 8.38 -12.48
N GLY A 53 0.03 8.77 -13.15
CA GLY A 53 0.03 8.86 -14.62
C GLY A 53 -0.14 7.51 -15.32
N THR A 54 0.27 6.39 -14.70
CA THR A 54 0.01 5.05 -15.22
C THR A 54 -1.46 4.69 -15.07
N PHE A 55 -2.05 4.98 -13.91
CA PHE A 55 -3.47 4.81 -13.68
C PHE A 55 -4.31 5.64 -14.67
N LYS A 56 -3.99 6.92 -14.85
CA LYS A 56 -4.71 7.81 -15.78
C LYS A 56 -4.63 7.32 -17.23
N ALA A 57 -3.45 6.88 -17.67
CA ALA A 57 -3.29 6.33 -19.02
C ALA A 57 -4.17 5.09 -19.23
N LEU A 58 -4.26 4.22 -18.21
CA LEU A 58 -5.14 3.05 -18.24
C LEU A 58 -6.61 3.43 -18.24
N TYR A 59 -7.01 4.33 -17.36
CA TYR A 59 -8.40 4.74 -17.20
C TYR A 59 -8.96 5.44 -18.45
N ASP A 60 -8.17 6.33 -19.06
CA ASP A 60 -8.60 7.14 -20.20
C ASP A 60 -8.61 6.34 -21.53
N ASN A 61 -7.66 5.43 -21.73
CA ASN A 61 -7.43 4.75 -23.00
C ASN A 61 -7.18 3.23 -22.90
N GLY A 62 -7.50 2.62 -21.76
CA GLY A 62 -7.35 1.17 -21.57
C GLY A 62 -5.90 0.69 -21.72
N GLN A 63 -5.73 -0.55 -22.18
CA GLN A 63 -4.40 -1.14 -22.40
C GLN A 63 -3.56 -0.35 -23.43
N GLU A 64 -4.20 0.26 -24.40
CA GLU A 64 -3.50 1.06 -25.40
C GLU A 64 -2.85 2.30 -24.79
N GLY A 65 -3.53 2.97 -23.86
CA GLY A 65 -2.96 4.08 -23.10
C GLY A 65 -1.70 3.67 -22.32
N LEU A 66 -1.70 2.47 -21.72
CA LEU A 66 -0.50 1.93 -21.07
C LEU A 66 0.63 1.65 -22.06
N ARG A 67 0.33 1.06 -23.23
CA ARG A 67 1.33 0.79 -24.28
C ARG A 67 2.01 2.08 -24.71
N GLN A 68 1.22 3.06 -25.11
CA GLN A 68 1.71 4.38 -25.54
C GLN A 68 2.54 5.06 -24.44
N ARG A 69 2.08 5.01 -23.19
CA ARG A 69 2.83 5.57 -22.07
C ARG A 69 4.20 4.90 -21.91
N PHE A 70 4.26 3.58 -21.98
CA PHE A 70 5.53 2.85 -21.80
C PHE A 70 6.44 2.93 -23.01
N GLU A 71 5.92 3.14 -24.22
CA GLU A 71 6.71 3.39 -25.41
C GLU A 71 7.33 4.79 -25.40
N ASN A 72 6.55 5.78 -25.05
CA ASN A 72 6.95 7.19 -25.12
C ASN A 72 7.73 7.64 -23.88
N ASN A 73 7.63 6.95 -22.74
CA ASN A 73 8.25 7.36 -21.50
C ASN A 73 9.11 6.25 -20.89
N ARG A 74 10.43 6.30 -21.15
CA ARG A 74 11.39 5.33 -20.60
C ARG A 74 11.45 5.37 -19.06
N HIS A 75 11.17 6.52 -18.44
CA HIS A 75 11.16 6.67 -16.99
C HIS A 75 9.97 5.95 -16.35
N ALA A 76 8.81 5.91 -17.01
CA ALA A 76 7.66 5.14 -16.52
C ALA A 76 7.96 3.65 -16.35
N ARG A 77 8.90 3.10 -17.13
CA ARG A 77 9.34 1.69 -17.02
C ARG A 77 10.30 1.47 -15.84
N SER A 78 11.13 2.47 -15.51
CA SER A 78 12.14 2.35 -14.45
C SER A 78 11.53 2.38 -13.04
N ASP A 79 10.29 2.85 -12.91
CA ASP A 79 9.60 3.00 -11.64
C ASP A 79 8.86 1.72 -11.22
N LEU A 80 8.75 0.75 -12.14
CA LEU A 80 8.13 -0.54 -11.88
C LEU A 80 9.07 -1.46 -11.08
N PHE A 81 8.60 -1.99 -9.96
CA PHE A 81 9.38 -2.89 -9.13
C PHE A 81 9.47 -4.30 -9.72
N GLN A 82 10.60 -4.63 -10.35
CA GLN A 82 10.82 -5.96 -10.95
C GLN A 82 10.74 -7.13 -9.95
N ILE A 83 10.90 -6.86 -8.65
CA ILE A 83 10.90 -7.92 -7.63
C ILE A 83 9.55 -8.65 -7.50
N TYR A 84 8.46 -8.01 -7.90
CA TYR A 84 7.12 -8.60 -7.81
C TYR A 84 6.80 -9.50 -9.00
N TYR A 85 7.48 -9.33 -10.12
CA TYR A 85 7.16 -9.99 -11.39
C TYR A 85 8.00 -11.24 -11.61
N PRO A 86 7.57 -12.15 -12.49
CA PRO A 86 8.36 -13.32 -12.86
C PRO A 86 9.74 -12.94 -13.41
N LYS A 87 10.75 -13.78 -13.15
CA LYS A 87 12.12 -13.52 -13.59
C LYS A 87 12.19 -13.55 -15.12
N GLY A 88 12.87 -12.56 -15.72
CA GLY A 88 13.08 -12.50 -17.16
C GLY A 88 11.95 -11.89 -17.97
N THR A 89 10.88 -11.40 -17.34
CA THR A 89 9.76 -10.79 -18.05
C THR A 89 9.96 -9.30 -18.31
N LYS A 90 9.30 -8.81 -19.34
CA LYS A 90 9.16 -7.37 -19.59
C LYS A 90 8.05 -6.84 -18.69
N VAL A 91 8.42 -6.19 -17.59
CA VAL A 91 7.48 -5.69 -16.56
C VAL A 91 6.35 -4.85 -17.15
N ALA A 92 6.65 -3.98 -18.13
CA ALA A 92 5.63 -3.17 -18.80
C ALA A 92 4.54 -4.04 -19.47
N GLN A 93 4.93 -5.14 -20.14
CA GLN A 93 3.97 -6.04 -20.79
C GLN A 93 3.08 -6.72 -19.74
N TRP A 94 3.66 -7.19 -18.64
CA TRP A 94 2.90 -7.78 -17.55
C TRP A 94 1.90 -6.81 -16.93
N LEU A 95 2.27 -5.54 -16.77
CA LEU A 95 1.37 -4.53 -16.23
C LEU A 95 0.20 -4.22 -17.19
N ILE A 96 0.38 -4.45 -18.49
CA ILE A 96 -0.70 -4.31 -19.47
C ILE A 96 -1.66 -5.49 -19.39
N ASP A 97 -1.15 -6.71 -19.33
CA ASP A 97 -1.94 -7.93 -19.53
C ASP A 97 -2.45 -8.54 -18.19
N ALA A 98 -1.59 -8.63 -17.18
CA ALA A 98 -1.92 -9.36 -15.96
C ALA A 98 -3.04 -8.73 -15.13
N PRO A 99 -3.14 -7.39 -14.95
CA PRO A 99 -4.27 -6.79 -14.25
C PRO A 99 -5.61 -7.04 -14.94
N LEU A 100 -5.63 -7.02 -16.28
CA LEU A 100 -6.84 -7.30 -17.06
C LEU A 100 -7.26 -8.76 -16.90
N LYS A 101 -6.29 -9.69 -17.03
CA LYS A 101 -6.54 -11.12 -16.79
C LYS A 101 -7.05 -11.36 -15.37
N CYS A 102 -6.41 -10.75 -14.38
CA CYS A 102 -6.84 -10.83 -12.98
C CYS A 102 -8.28 -10.31 -12.80
N ALA A 103 -8.65 -9.22 -13.46
CA ALA A 103 -10.01 -8.70 -13.38
C ALA A 103 -11.05 -9.68 -13.95
N HIS A 104 -10.75 -10.33 -15.09
CA HIS A 104 -11.62 -11.38 -15.63
C HIS A 104 -11.77 -12.56 -14.68
N ASP A 105 -10.69 -13.02 -14.10
CA ASP A 105 -10.67 -14.23 -13.29
C ASP A 105 -11.21 -14.00 -11.87
N MET A 106 -11.02 -12.79 -11.30
CA MET A 106 -11.19 -12.53 -9.87
C MET A 106 -12.26 -11.50 -9.51
N GLN A 107 -12.96 -10.88 -10.47
CA GLN A 107 -14.00 -9.87 -10.16
C GLN A 107 -15.09 -10.38 -9.20
N HIS A 108 -15.46 -11.67 -9.33
CA HIS A 108 -16.48 -12.31 -8.50
C HIS A 108 -16.08 -12.36 -7.01
N VAL A 109 -14.80 -12.29 -6.68
CA VAL A 109 -14.30 -12.29 -5.30
C VAL A 109 -14.86 -11.10 -4.51
N LEU A 110 -15.16 -9.99 -5.19
CA LEU A 110 -15.76 -8.81 -4.56
C LEU A 110 -17.30 -8.90 -4.38
N GLU A 111 -17.94 -10.00 -4.80
CA GLU A 111 -19.40 -10.24 -4.70
C GLU A 111 -19.76 -10.97 -3.40
N ARG A 112 -19.12 -10.65 -2.30
CA ARG A 112 -19.32 -11.32 -1.01
C ARG A 112 -20.35 -10.55 -0.16
N GLU A 113 -21.22 -11.28 0.54
CA GLU A 113 -22.21 -10.68 1.46
C GLU A 113 -21.55 -9.96 2.65
N LYS A 114 -20.50 -10.59 3.21
CA LYS A 114 -19.73 -9.98 4.31
C LYS A 114 -18.49 -9.28 3.74
N PRO A 115 -18.16 -8.08 4.23
CA PRO A 115 -16.93 -7.43 3.86
C PRO A 115 -15.71 -8.32 4.11
N TRP A 116 -14.74 -8.26 3.22
CA TRP A 116 -13.42 -8.86 3.44
C TRP A 116 -12.67 -8.12 4.53
N THR A 117 -11.81 -8.79 5.27
CA THR A 117 -10.71 -8.08 5.91
C THR A 117 -9.63 -7.78 4.86
N MET A 118 -8.89 -6.69 5.04
CA MET A 118 -7.82 -6.31 4.07
C MET A 118 -6.79 -7.43 3.91
N MET A 119 -6.44 -8.14 5.00
CA MET A 119 -5.44 -9.21 4.92
C MET A 119 -5.96 -10.45 4.18
N GLU A 120 -7.21 -10.86 4.43
CA GLU A 120 -7.81 -11.98 3.69
C GLU A 120 -7.84 -11.68 2.19
N LEU A 121 -8.31 -10.50 1.80
CA LEU A 121 -8.34 -10.09 0.40
C LEU A 121 -6.95 -10.05 -0.20
N ALA A 122 -5.97 -9.45 0.49
CA ALA A 122 -4.58 -9.38 0.02
C ALA A 122 -3.98 -10.78 -0.19
N LYS A 123 -4.23 -11.73 0.72
CA LYS A 123 -3.74 -13.11 0.60
C LYS A 123 -4.43 -13.89 -0.52
N THR A 124 -5.72 -13.66 -0.74
CA THR A 124 -6.46 -14.28 -1.85
C THR A 124 -5.87 -13.88 -3.20
N PHE A 125 -5.59 -12.58 -3.39
CA PHE A 125 -4.95 -12.09 -4.60
C PHE A 125 -3.47 -12.46 -4.67
N GLU A 126 -2.76 -12.54 -3.54
CA GLU A 126 -1.39 -13.05 -3.49
C GLU A 126 -1.31 -14.49 -4.01
N ALA A 127 -2.24 -15.37 -3.59
CA ALA A 127 -2.29 -16.75 -4.04
C ALA A 127 -2.48 -16.82 -5.56
N TYR A 128 -3.45 -16.08 -6.11
CA TYR A 128 -3.67 -15.97 -7.54
C TYR A 128 -2.40 -15.56 -8.31
N PHE A 129 -1.73 -14.48 -7.88
CA PHE A 129 -0.53 -14.01 -8.55
C PHE A 129 0.68 -14.95 -8.39
N LYS A 130 0.75 -15.71 -7.31
CA LYS A 130 1.78 -16.76 -7.15
C LYS A 130 1.57 -17.91 -8.14
N GLU A 131 0.33 -18.33 -8.38
CA GLU A 131 -0.01 -19.31 -9.41
C GLU A 131 0.34 -18.80 -10.81
N GLU A 132 0.17 -17.50 -11.07
CA GLU A 132 0.62 -16.84 -12.30
C GLU A 132 2.15 -16.62 -12.36
N GLY A 133 2.93 -17.13 -11.41
CA GLY A 133 4.40 -17.09 -11.39
C GLY A 133 5.03 -15.84 -10.80
N PHE A 134 4.27 -14.96 -10.17
CA PHE A 134 4.82 -13.79 -9.48
C PHE A 134 5.59 -14.18 -8.22
N ARG A 135 6.76 -13.58 -7.99
CA ARG A 135 7.68 -14.00 -6.91
C ARG A 135 7.29 -13.49 -5.52
N SER A 136 6.84 -12.27 -5.41
CA SER A 136 6.56 -11.62 -4.12
C SER A 136 5.39 -10.64 -4.24
N PRO A 137 4.20 -11.10 -4.68
CA PRO A 137 3.08 -10.22 -4.98
C PRO A 137 2.35 -9.69 -3.74
N LEU A 138 2.68 -10.13 -2.53
CA LEU A 138 1.95 -9.73 -1.31
C LEU A 138 1.92 -8.21 -1.11
N TYR A 139 3.02 -7.49 -1.36
CA TYR A 139 3.04 -6.05 -1.14
C TYR A 139 2.06 -5.29 -2.07
N PRO A 140 2.08 -5.46 -3.39
CA PRO A 140 1.07 -4.84 -4.24
C PRO A 140 -0.35 -5.36 -3.97
N CYS A 141 -0.54 -6.62 -3.57
CA CYS A 141 -1.86 -7.14 -3.16
C CYS A 141 -2.37 -6.49 -1.87
N LYS A 142 -1.49 -6.16 -0.93
CA LYS A 142 -1.85 -5.35 0.25
C LYS A 142 -2.30 -3.94 -0.15
N ASN A 143 -1.56 -3.29 -1.06
CA ASN A 143 -1.97 -1.98 -1.56
C ASN A 143 -3.31 -2.06 -2.27
N PHE A 144 -3.55 -3.10 -3.08
CA PHE A 144 -4.85 -3.37 -3.69
C PHE A 144 -5.96 -3.45 -2.64
N ALA A 145 -5.81 -4.32 -1.63
CA ALA A 145 -6.82 -4.50 -0.58
C ALA A 145 -7.08 -3.18 0.18
N ARG A 146 -6.03 -2.43 0.46
CA ARG A 146 -6.09 -1.12 1.10
C ARG A 146 -6.88 -0.11 0.26
N TYR A 147 -6.61 0.01 -1.05
CA TYR A 147 -7.35 0.92 -1.92
C TYR A 147 -8.82 0.51 -2.07
N VAL A 148 -9.11 -0.79 -2.17
CA VAL A 148 -10.50 -1.26 -2.20
C VAL A 148 -11.21 -0.91 -0.89
N ALA A 149 -10.59 -1.15 0.27
CA ALA A 149 -11.15 -0.82 1.59
C ALA A 149 -11.47 0.68 1.74
N MET A 150 -10.56 1.54 1.27
CA MET A 150 -10.72 2.99 1.41
C MET A 150 -11.75 3.56 0.43
N THR A 151 -11.85 2.97 -0.76
CA THR A 151 -12.73 3.47 -1.83
C THR A 151 -14.14 2.86 -1.74
N TRP A 152 -14.21 1.57 -1.39
CA TRP A 152 -15.46 0.79 -1.32
C TRP A 152 -15.58 0.04 0.00
N PRO A 153 -15.77 0.75 1.12
CA PRO A 153 -15.73 0.17 2.49
C PRO A 153 -16.83 -0.87 2.77
N HIS A 154 -17.85 -0.95 1.92
CA HIS A 154 -18.87 -2.00 2.00
C HIS A 154 -18.37 -3.36 1.50
N GLN A 155 -17.30 -3.41 0.71
CA GLN A 155 -16.71 -4.65 0.19
C GLN A 155 -15.53 -5.15 1.02
N VAL A 156 -14.78 -4.22 1.62
CA VAL A 156 -13.61 -4.52 2.47
C VAL A 156 -13.65 -3.63 3.70
N ASP A 157 -13.52 -4.23 4.87
CA ASP A 157 -13.52 -3.51 6.14
C ASP A 157 -12.27 -2.61 6.25
N PRO A 158 -12.44 -1.28 6.25
CA PRO A 158 -11.32 -0.34 6.32
C PRO A 158 -10.66 -0.27 7.70
N GLU A 159 -11.32 -0.78 8.75
CA GLU A 159 -10.76 -0.82 10.11
C GLU A 159 -9.99 -2.12 10.38
N SER A 160 -10.03 -3.08 9.46
CA SER A 160 -9.24 -4.29 9.57
C SER A 160 -7.75 -4.02 9.35
N VAL A 161 -6.90 -4.85 9.93
CA VAL A 161 -5.45 -4.64 9.89
C VAL A 161 -4.79 -5.33 8.70
N LEU A 162 -3.64 -4.77 8.30
CA LEU A 162 -2.69 -5.35 7.38
C LEU A 162 -1.38 -5.64 8.10
N PHE A 163 -0.62 -6.61 7.60
CA PHE A 163 0.69 -6.95 8.15
C PHE A 163 1.68 -5.79 8.03
N GLY A 164 2.39 -5.48 9.12
CA GLY A 164 3.47 -4.50 9.16
C GLY A 164 4.71 -4.93 8.35
N GLY A 165 5.32 -4.00 7.63
CA GLY A 165 6.57 -4.21 6.90
C GLY A 165 7.81 -3.98 7.76
N THR A 166 8.98 -4.43 7.27
CA THR A 166 10.28 -4.23 7.96
C THR A 166 10.55 -2.77 8.33
N GLY A 167 10.22 -1.83 7.44
CA GLY A 167 10.40 -0.39 7.70
C GLY A 167 9.55 0.13 8.85
N HIS A 168 8.41 -0.50 9.15
CA HIS A 168 7.61 -0.18 10.32
C HIS A 168 8.36 -0.55 11.61
N PHE A 169 8.88 -1.77 11.72
CA PHE A 169 9.63 -2.19 12.91
C PHE A 169 10.91 -1.38 13.13
N ASP A 170 11.60 -1.01 12.04
CA ASP A 170 12.75 -0.12 12.11
C ASP A 170 12.35 1.28 12.60
N GLY A 171 11.20 1.78 12.20
CA GLY A 171 10.64 3.03 12.67
C GLY A 171 10.26 3.00 14.14
N MET A 172 9.59 1.93 14.59
CA MET A 172 9.25 1.71 15.99
C MET A 172 10.51 1.72 16.87
N GLN A 173 11.57 1.03 16.45
CA GLN A 173 12.86 1.07 17.16
C GLN A 173 13.42 2.49 17.26
N GLN A 174 13.30 3.32 16.22
CA GLN A 174 13.78 4.70 16.26
C GLN A 174 12.99 5.59 17.24
N ILE A 175 11.70 5.31 17.41
CA ILE A 175 10.81 6.07 18.28
C ILE A 175 11.00 5.66 19.74
N PHE A 176 10.87 4.38 20.05
CA PHE A 176 10.86 3.86 21.41
C PHE A 176 12.26 3.47 21.92
N GLY A 177 13.24 3.30 21.04
CA GLY A 177 14.54 2.76 21.37
C GLY A 177 14.51 1.24 21.54
N GLY A 178 15.55 0.70 22.18
CA GLY A 178 15.59 -0.74 22.46
C GLY A 178 16.05 -1.61 21.29
N LYS A 179 15.73 -2.90 21.33
CA LYS A 179 16.11 -3.87 20.31
C LYS A 179 15.12 -3.83 19.15
N ASN A 180 15.63 -3.96 17.93
CA ASN A 180 14.78 -4.12 16.76
C ASN A 180 13.90 -5.37 16.88
N LEU A 181 12.60 -5.20 16.72
CA LEU A 181 11.61 -6.26 16.82
C LEU A 181 11.36 -6.99 15.48
N ASN A 182 11.98 -6.53 14.39
CA ASN A 182 11.84 -7.15 13.08
C ASN A 182 12.21 -8.64 13.11
N GLY A 183 11.33 -9.49 12.62
CA GLY A 183 11.49 -10.95 12.63
C GLY A 183 11.33 -11.62 13.99
N LYS A 184 11.08 -10.87 15.07
CA LYS A 184 10.85 -11.39 16.43
C LYS A 184 9.38 -11.37 16.83
N VAL A 185 8.65 -10.38 16.34
CA VAL A 185 7.21 -10.23 16.59
C VAL A 185 6.47 -11.40 15.96
N LYS A 186 5.65 -12.07 16.76
CA LYS A 186 4.72 -13.10 16.29
C LYS A 186 3.30 -12.68 16.68
N TYR A 187 2.39 -12.85 15.75
CA TYR A 187 0.98 -12.56 15.94
C TYR A 187 0.15 -13.35 14.92
N ASP A 188 -1.12 -13.53 15.26
CA ASP A 188 -2.15 -13.96 14.34
C ASP A 188 -3.03 -12.77 13.95
N ILE A 189 -3.76 -12.90 12.86
CA ILE A 189 -4.82 -11.96 12.51
C ILE A 189 -6.14 -12.72 12.60
N VAL A 190 -6.95 -12.34 13.57
CA VAL A 190 -8.26 -12.94 13.82
C VAL A 190 -9.31 -11.84 13.72
N ASP A 191 -10.32 -12.06 12.90
CA ASP A 191 -11.40 -11.08 12.64
C ASP A 191 -10.88 -9.67 12.33
N GLY A 192 -9.82 -9.59 11.53
CA GLY A 192 -9.22 -8.32 11.13
C GLY A 192 -8.42 -7.59 12.20
N LYS A 193 -8.08 -8.26 13.34
CA LYS A 193 -7.30 -7.66 14.44
C LYS A 193 -6.01 -8.45 14.67
N PHE A 194 -4.96 -7.74 15.10
CA PHE A 194 -3.73 -8.38 15.55
C PHE A 194 -3.93 -9.04 16.92
N ILE A 195 -3.53 -10.29 17.03
CA ILE A 195 -3.48 -11.05 18.28
C ILE A 195 -2.01 -11.45 18.50
N PRO A 196 -1.29 -10.83 19.44
CA PRO A 196 0.10 -11.18 19.70
C PRO A 196 0.20 -12.60 20.25
N SER A 197 1.24 -13.33 19.84
CA SER A 197 1.49 -14.71 20.23
C SER A 197 2.86 -14.94 20.88
N ASN A 198 3.57 -13.86 21.21
CA ASN A 198 4.78 -13.88 22.01
C ASN A 198 5.06 -12.52 22.67
N GLU A 199 5.97 -12.46 23.64
CA GLU A 199 6.35 -11.24 24.37
C GLU A 199 6.76 -10.08 23.44
N ALA A 200 7.46 -10.36 22.34
CA ALA A 200 7.83 -9.32 21.37
C ALA A 200 6.60 -8.79 20.62
N GLY A 201 5.59 -9.62 20.39
CA GLY A 201 4.31 -9.23 19.83
C GLY A 201 3.50 -8.37 20.79
N GLU A 202 3.46 -8.74 22.06
CA GLU A 202 2.79 -7.97 23.12
C GLU A 202 3.42 -6.57 23.25
N LEU A 203 4.74 -6.50 23.36
CA LEU A 203 5.47 -5.23 23.42
C LEU A 203 5.20 -4.36 22.18
N TRP A 204 5.20 -4.97 21.00
CA TRP A 204 4.89 -4.24 19.76
C TRP A 204 3.46 -3.67 19.77
N MET A 205 2.48 -4.45 20.20
CA MET A 205 1.09 -4.01 20.29
C MET A 205 0.92 -2.89 21.30
N GLU A 206 1.59 -2.97 22.46
CA GLU A 206 1.59 -1.90 23.47
C GLU A 206 2.15 -0.59 22.90
N GLN A 207 3.29 -0.64 22.22
CA GLN A 207 3.89 0.52 21.55
C GLN A 207 2.99 1.09 20.44
N MET A 208 2.33 0.22 19.66
CA MET A 208 1.38 0.65 18.64
C MET A 208 0.19 1.37 19.28
N GLN A 209 -0.35 0.82 20.36
CA GLN A 209 -1.49 1.40 21.06
C GLN A 209 -1.14 2.77 21.65
N GLU A 210 0.04 2.95 22.21
CA GLU A 210 0.53 4.25 22.70
C GLU A 210 0.49 5.32 21.59
N LEU A 211 0.95 4.98 20.36
CA LEU A 211 0.91 5.92 19.23
C LEU A 211 -0.52 6.15 18.70
N VAL A 212 -1.37 5.14 18.73
CA VAL A 212 -2.77 5.23 18.28
C VAL A 212 -3.58 6.12 19.21
N GLU A 213 -3.36 6.02 20.53
CA GLU A 213 -4.08 6.74 21.55
C GLU A 213 -3.49 8.12 21.87
N ASP A 214 -2.32 8.46 21.32
CA ASP A 214 -1.71 9.76 21.57
C ASP A 214 -2.68 10.88 21.15
N PRO A 215 -3.00 11.83 22.07
CA PRO A 215 -3.95 12.90 21.78
C PRO A 215 -3.53 13.83 20.64
N ARG A 216 -2.25 13.82 20.26
CA ARG A 216 -1.72 14.55 19.10
C ARG A 216 -1.91 13.80 17.78
N ASN A 217 -2.38 12.55 17.82
CA ASN A 217 -2.68 11.79 16.61
C ASN A 217 -3.98 12.35 15.98
N PRO A 218 -3.91 13.00 14.81
CA PRO A 218 -5.08 13.63 14.20
C PRO A 218 -6.08 12.63 13.62
N MET A 219 -5.71 11.36 13.56
CA MET A 219 -6.52 10.35 12.89
C MET A 219 -7.69 9.91 13.74
N THR A 220 -8.87 9.93 13.15
CA THR A 220 -10.13 9.46 13.78
C THR A 220 -10.48 8.04 13.38
N LYS A 221 -10.01 7.59 12.20
CA LYS A 221 -10.24 6.25 11.63
C LYS A 221 -8.92 5.63 11.18
N GLN A 222 -8.90 4.30 11.04
CA GLN A 222 -7.77 3.54 10.50
C GLN A 222 -6.45 3.83 11.22
N LYS A 223 -6.53 4.11 12.51
CA LYS A 223 -5.41 4.59 13.31
C LYS A 223 -4.20 3.66 13.24
N ILE A 224 -4.42 2.35 13.39
CA ILE A 224 -3.34 1.35 13.36
C ILE A 224 -2.63 1.35 12.00
N LEU A 225 -3.39 1.35 10.89
CA LEU A 225 -2.84 1.37 9.55
C LEU A 225 -2.02 2.63 9.28
N ASN A 226 -2.53 3.78 9.72
CA ASN A 226 -1.83 5.05 9.59
C ASN A 226 -0.54 5.10 10.41
N ILE A 227 -0.53 4.57 11.63
CA ILE A 227 0.68 4.50 12.45
C ILE A 227 1.71 3.55 11.81
N GLU A 228 1.27 2.42 11.24
CA GLU A 228 2.18 1.51 10.52
C GLU A 228 2.87 2.23 9.35
N ASP A 229 2.13 2.96 8.54
CA ASP A 229 2.69 3.72 7.43
C ASP A 229 3.60 4.86 7.93
N LYS A 230 3.16 5.65 8.91
CA LYS A 230 3.95 6.74 9.50
C LYS A 230 5.30 6.27 10.03
N THR A 231 5.33 5.18 10.77
CA THR A 231 6.58 4.66 11.33
C THR A 231 7.53 4.17 10.24
N CYS A 232 7.01 3.54 9.18
CA CYS A 232 7.80 3.15 8.01
C CYS A 232 8.43 4.37 7.29
N PHE A 233 7.67 5.46 7.14
CA PHE A 233 8.19 6.69 6.53
C PHE A 233 9.15 7.43 7.45
N PHE A 234 8.88 7.47 8.75
CA PHE A 234 9.77 8.04 9.74
C PHE A 234 11.17 7.41 9.68
N TYR A 235 11.25 6.08 9.63
CA TYR A 235 12.52 5.39 9.44
C TYR A 235 13.26 5.85 8.19
N LYS A 236 12.58 5.96 7.06
CA LYS A 236 13.17 6.41 5.80
C LYS A 236 13.68 7.85 5.88
N HIS A 237 12.89 8.73 6.52
CA HIS A 237 13.26 10.13 6.75
C HIS A 237 14.50 10.22 7.64
N MET A 238 14.50 9.51 8.76
CA MET A 238 15.65 9.51 9.69
C MET A 238 16.90 8.95 9.02
N ALA A 239 16.80 7.88 8.23
CA ALA A 239 17.93 7.34 7.50
C ALA A 239 18.54 8.37 6.51
N ILE A 240 17.70 9.13 5.80
CA ILE A 240 18.14 10.17 4.87
C ILE A 240 18.79 11.35 5.61
N SER A 241 18.16 11.85 6.68
CA SER A 241 18.66 13.00 7.44
C SER A 241 19.97 12.70 8.18
N HIS A 242 20.28 11.43 8.46
CA HIS A 242 21.54 10.99 9.05
C HIS A 242 22.59 10.57 8.00
N GLY A 243 22.41 10.95 6.73
CA GLY A 243 23.39 10.74 5.66
C GLY A 243 23.46 9.31 5.14
N ALA A 244 22.52 8.44 5.50
CA ALA A 244 22.41 7.15 4.84
C ALA A 244 22.20 7.39 3.34
N LYS A 245 23.01 6.76 2.49
CA LYS A 245 22.76 6.71 1.05
C LYS A 245 21.30 6.30 0.88
N ARG A 246 20.52 7.08 0.13
CA ARG A 246 19.10 6.83 -0.13
C ARG A 246 18.84 5.32 -0.15
N PRO A 247 17.90 4.82 0.63
CA PRO A 247 17.46 3.44 0.44
C PRO A 247 17.22 3.29 -1.06
N THR A 248 17.79 2.27 -1.66
CA THR A 248 17.90 2.04 -3.11
C THR A 248 16.55 2.05 -3.86
N LYS A 249 15.46 2.17 -3.14
CA LYS A 249 14.12 2.43 -3.66
C LYS A 249 13.99 3.94 -3.89
N ARG A 250 14.22 4.35 -5.13
CA ARG A 250 13.91 5.70 -5.57
C ARG A 250 12.46 6.00 -5.20
N ILE A 251 12.24 7.05 -4.42
CA ILE A 251 10.94 7.72 -4.43
C ILE A 251 10.79 8.20 -5.87
N PRO A 252 9.80 7.73 -6.64
CA PRO A 252 9.61 8.18 -8.00
C PRO A 252 9.60 9.71 -8.01
N ARG A 253 10.33 10.34 -8.93
CA ARG A 253 10.35 11.81 -9.02
C ARG A 253 8.96 12.40 -9.27
N ASP A 254 8.07 11.60 -9.81
CA ASP A 254 6.69 11.93 -10.19
C ASP A 254 5.68 11.68 -9.05
N TRP A 255 6.13 11.44 -7.82
CA TRP A 255 5.30 11.46 -6.62
C TRP A 255 4.91 12.88 -6.18
N ILE A 256 5.41 13.88 -6.89
CA ILE A 256 4.84 15.21 -6.84
C ILE A 256 3.51 15.10 -7.57
N PHE A 257 2.41 15.19 -6.82
CA PHE A 257 1.07 15.30 -7.39
C PHE A 257 1.07 16.35 -8.49
N PRO A 258 0.39 16.11 -9.61
CA PRO A 258 0.15 17.17 -10.58
C PRO A 258 -0.34 18.42 -9.86
N LYS A 259 0.13 19.60 -10.26
CA LYS A 259 -0.22 20.88 -9.61
C LYS A 259 -1.74 21.13 -9.51
N GLU A 260 -2.52 20.42 -10.33
CA GLU A 260 -3.97 20.43 -10.31
C GLU A 260 -4.60 19.75 -9.09
N PHE A 261 -3.79 19.09 -8.25
CA PHE A 261 -4.19 18.43 -6.99
C PHE A 261 -3.42 18.99 -5.77
N GLN A 262 -2.66 20.05 -5.92
CA GLN A 262 -2.09 20.86 -4.87
C GLN A 262 -2.98 22.06 -4.60
#